data_020206352aa650f43781cefd5919acc6
#
_entry.id   020206352aa650f43781cefd5919acc6
#
_cell.length_a   1.000
_cell.length_b   1.000
_cell.length_c   1.000
_cell.angle_alpha   90.00
_cell.angle_beta   90.00
_cell.angle_gamma   90.00
#
_symmetry.space_group_name_H-M   'P 1'
#
loop_
_entity.id
_entity.type
_entity.pdbx_description
1 polymer ?
#
loop_
_entity_poly.entity_id
_entity_poly.type
_entity_poly.pdbx_seq_one_letter_code
_entity_poly.pdbx_strand_id
1 'polypeptide(L)'
;KVKIKVFFFPLDFHENAKDLSIYIMSKKTRDEKINAMFEFNIGDNLSKVKNAKYSKNELEKLEKKLEEHINLGISLNVQGTPALFDKDGNSIVWVNLLEKYGIEFK
;
A
#
# COMPACT_ATOMS: atom_id res chain seq x y z
N LYS A 1 -3.78 4.78 -21.40
CA LYS A 1 -4.25 4.88 -20.01
C LYS A 1 -3.62 3.79 -19.14
N VAL A 2 -2.95 4.17 -18.08
CA VAL A 2 -2.25 3.24 -17.20
C VAL A 2 -3.20 2.80 -16.08
N LYS A 3 -3.28 1.50 -15.85
CA LYS A 3 -3.99 0.93 -14.70
C LYS A 3 -2.97 0.53 -13.65
N ILE A 4 -3.20 0.96 -12.41
CA ILE A 4 -2.31 0.66 -11.30
C ILE A 4 -3.08 -0.12 -10.24
N LYS A 5 -2.51 -1.25 -9.82
CA LYS A 5 -2.99 -1.99 -8.65
C LYS A 5 -2.01 -1.75 -7.51
N VAL A 6 -2.53 -1.42 -6.35
CA VAL A 6 -1.73 -1.15 -5.16
C VAL A 6 -1.82 -2.34 -4.21
N PHE A 7 -0.66 -2.83 -3.79
CA PHE A 7 -0.53 -3.87 -2.78
C PHE A 7 0.25 -3.31 -1.60
N PHE A 8 -0.14 -3.66 -0.40
CA PHE A 8 0.49 -3.15 0.80
C PHE A 8 1.57 -4.11 1.29
N PHE A 9 2.73 -3.56 1.64
CA PHE A 9 3.85 -4.34 2.14
C PHE A 9 4.45 -3.61 3.34
N PRO A 10 3.75 -3.67 4.51
CA PRO A 10 4.24 -2.99 5.70
C PRO A 10 5.56 -3.59 6.17
N LEU A 11 6.54 -2.72 6.35
CA LEU A 11 7.86 -3.12 6.82
C LEU A 11 7.90 -3.07 8.35
N ASP A 12 8.52 -4.08 8.96
CA ASP A 12 8.54 -4.22 10.43
C ASP A 12 9.18 -3.04 11.13
N PHE A 13 10.15 -2.39 10.50
CA PHE A 13 10.83 -1.25 11.09
C PHE A 13 10.08 0.08 10.94
N HIS A 14 8.96 0.09 10.22
CA HIS A 14 8.08 1.26 10.15
C HIS A 14 6.92 1.07 11.13
N GLU A 15 7.00 1.79 12.24
CA GLU A 15 5.95 1.75 13.25
C GLU A 15 4.60 2.15 12.66
N ASN A 16 3.57 1.42 13.03
CA ASN A 16 2.18 1.65 12.61
C ASN A 16 1.88 1.38 11.13
N ALA A 17 2.84 0.85 10.37
CA ALA A 17 2.62 0.57 8.95
C ALA A 17 1.50 -0.46 8.74
N LYS A 18 1.42 -1.49 9.59
CA LYS A 18 0.36 -2.48 9.51
C LYS A 18 -1.01 -1.86 9.78
N ASP A 19 -1.13 -1.08 10.83
CA ASP A 19 -2.39 -0.44 11.21
C ASP A 19 -2.86 0.53 10.13
N LEU A 20 -1.96 1.29 9.56
CA LEU A 20 -2.28 2.20 8.48
C LEU A 20 -2.73 1.46 7.21
N SER A 21 -2.07 0.34 6.88
CA SER A 21 -2.46 -0.49 5.75
C SER A 21 -3.89 -1.00 5.92
N ILE A 22 -4.23 -1.50 7.09
CA ILE A 22 -5.58 -1.99 7.41
C ILE A 22 -6.59 -0.85 7.34
N TYR A 23 -6.25 0.32 7.85
CA TYR A 23 -7.10 1.51 7.80
C TYR A 23 -7.45 1.86 6.36
N ILE A 24 -6.47 1.93 5.48
CA ILE A 24 -6.68 2.23 4.06
C ILE A 24 -7.54 1.15 3.40
N MET A 25 -7.20 -0.11 3.64
CA MET A 25 -7.94 -1.25 3.05
C MET A 25 -9.39 -1.33 3.52
N SER A 26 -9.70 -0.79 4.69
CA SER A 26 -11.05 -0.81 5.26
C SER A 26 -12.02 0.11 4.53
N LYS A 27 -11.52 1.05 3.75
CA LYS A 27 -12.39 1.96 3.00
C LYS A 27 -13.13 1.20 1.91
N LYS A 28 -14.36 1.63 1.62
CA LYS A 28 -15.28 0.87 0.76
C LYS A 28 -15.08 1.15 -0.71
N THR A 29 -14.76 2.39 -1.07
CA THR A 29 -14.61 2.79 -2.46
C THR A 29 -13.14 3.04 -2.80
N ARG A 30 -12.85 2.99 -4.10
CA ARG A 30 -11.51 3.31 -4.61
C ARG A 30 -11.09 4.72 -4.22
N ASP A 31 -11.98 5.70 -4.37
CA ASP A 31 -11.66 7.10 -4.06
C ASP A 31 -11.40 7.30 -2.57
N GLU A 32 -12.17 6.65 -1.71
CA GLU A 32 -11.94 6.70 -0.27
C GLU A 32 -10.58 6.08 0.11
N LYS A 33 -10.19 5.00 -0.55
CA LYS A 33 -8.88 4.37 -0.32
C LYS A 33 -7.75 5.31 -0.75
N ILE A 34 -7.88 5.93 -1.91
CA ILE A 34 -6.88 6.89 -2.40
C ILE A 34 -6.77 8.06 -1.44
N ASN A 35 -7.88 8.63 -1.01
CA ASN A 35 -7.89 9.74 -0.06
C ASN A 35 -7.23 9.34 1.26
N ALA A 36 -7.49 8.12 1.74
CA ALA A 36 -6.88 7.63 2.98
C ALA A 36 -5.36 7.45 2.84
N MET A 37 -4.88 7.05 1.66
CA MET A 37 -3.44 6.93 1.40
C MET A 37 -2.70 8.26 1.54
N PHE A 38 -3.36 9.38 1.21
CA PHE A 38 -2.75 10.70 1.26
C PHE A 38 -3.19 11.54 2.46
N GLU A 39 -3.97 10.95 3.37
CA GLU A 39 -4.50 11.66 4.54
C GLU A 39 -3.42 12.03 5.55
N PHE A 40 -2.38 11.19 5.67
CA PHE A 40 -1.35 11.36 6.69
C PHE A 40 0.03 11.60 6.06
N ASN A 41 0.79 12.48 6.71
CA ASN A 41 2.19 12.75 6.39
C ASN A 41 3.09 12.15 7.47
N ILE A 42 4.38 12.08 7.19
CA ILE A 42 5.38 11.64 8.17
C ILE A 42 5.30 12.54 9.41
N GLY A 43 5.18 11.93 10.58
CA GLY A 43 5.10 12.65 11.85
C GLY A 43 3.71 13.05 12.28
N ASP A 44 2.70 12.79 11.47
CA ASP A 44 1.31 13.10 11.83
C ASP A 44 0.84 12.20 12.99
N ASN A 45 -0.13 12.73 13.73
CA ASN A 45 -0.80 11.97 14.77
C ASN A 45 -1.72 10.93 14.13
N LEU A 46 -1.48 9.67 14.42
CA LEU A 46 -2.24 8.54 13.87
C LEU A 46 -3.34 8.05 14.79
N SER A 47 -3.81 8.87 15.74
CA SER A 47 -4.86 8.46 16.68
C SER A 47 -6.14 8.01 15.96
N LYS A 48 -6.49 8.63 14.85
CA LYS A 48 -7.64 8.23 14.04
C LYS A 48 -7.50 6.81 13.51
N VAL A 49 -6.30 6.43 13.09
CA VAL A 49 -5.99 5.07 12.63
C VAL A 49 -6.05 4.09 13.80
N LYS A 50 -5.41 4.43 14.91
CA LYS A 50 -5.36 3.57 16.10
C LYS A 50 -6.71 3.39 16.75
N ASN A 51 -7.57 4.41 16.70
CA ASN A 51 -8.90 4.38 17.30
C ASN A 51 -9.98 3.85 16.34
N ALA A 52 -9.63 3.54 15.10
CA ALA A 52 -10.57 2.96 14.15
C ALA A 52 -11.03 1.60 14.66
N LYS A 53 -12.34 1.36 14.58
CA LYS A 53 -12.94 0.13 15.07
C LYS A 53 -13.48 -0.69 13.91
N TYR A 54 -13.23 -1.99 13.97
CA TYR A 54 -13.69 -2.93 12.95
C TYR A 54 -14.43 -4.06 13.65
N SER A 55 -15.44 -4.63 12.97
CA SER A 55 -16.04 -5.87 13.46
C SER A 55 -14.99 -6.98 13.40
N LYS A 56 -15.18 -8.03 14.22
CA LYS A 56 -14.26 -9.16 14.22
C LYS A 56 -14.12 -9.78 12.84
N ASN A 57 -15.25 -9.98 12.15
CA ASN A 57 -15.23 -10.57 10.81
C ASN A 57 -14.55 -9.66 9.80
N GLU A 58 -14.78 -8.36 9.86
CA GLU A 58 -14.15 -7.39 8.98
C GLU A 58 -12.64 -7.36 9.19
N LEU A 59 -12.19 -7.32 10.44
CA LEU A 59 -10.77 -7.31 10.76
C LEU A 59 -10.07 -8.59 10.28
N GLU A 60 -10.68 -9.74 10.49
CA GLU A 60 -10.14 -11.02 10.01
C GLU A 60 -9.96 -11.02 8.50
N LYS A 61 -10.94 -10.51 7.75
CA LYS A 61 -10.86 -10.41 6.29
C LYS A 61 -9.77 -9.47 5.85
N LEU A 62 -9.63 -8.32 6.50
CA LEU A 62 -8.60 -7.34 6.18
C LEU A 62 -7.20 -7.88 6.48
N GLU A 63 -7.03 -8.53 7.62
CA GLU A 63 -5.75 -9.13 7.98
C GLU A 63 -5.35 -10.24 7.02
N LYS A 64 -6.32 -11.08 6.62
CA LYS A 64 -6.07 -12.14 5.64
C LYS A 64 -5.65 -11.57 4.30
N LYS A 65 -6.33 -10.53 3.84
CA LYS A 65 -6.00 -9.87 2.57
C LYS A 65 -4.63 -9.21 2.63
N LEU A 66 -4.29 -8.59 3.75
CA LEU A 66 -2.97 -8.00 3.94
C LEU A 66 -1.89 -9.08 3.92
N GLU A 67 -2.14 -10.22 4.57
CA GLU A 67 -1.22 -11.36 4.53
C GLU A 67 -0.99 -11.85 3.10
N GLU A 68 -2.05 -11.91 2.29
CA GLU A 68 -1.93 -12.26 0.87
C GLU A 68 -1.04 -11.27 0.12
N HIS A 69 -1.20 -9.95 0.39
CA HIS A 69 -0.34 -8.93 -0.20
C HIS A 69 1.12 -9.10 0.22
N ILE A 70 1.37 -9.36 1.49
CA ILE A 70 2.73 -9.55 2.02
C ILE A 70 3.36 -10.79 1.38
N ASN A 71 2.62 -11.88 1.29
CA ASN A 71 3.11 -13.11 0.67
C ASN A 71 3.43 -12.91 -0.81
N LEU A 72 2.63 -12.14 -1.52
CA LEU A 72 2.92 -11.78 -2.91
C LEU A 72 4.24 -11.00 -2.99
N GLY A 73 4.43 -10.01 -2.13
CA GLY A 73 5.67 -9.23 -2.08
C GLY A 73 6.89 -10.12 -1.81
N ILE A 74 6.75 -11.07 -0.88
CA ILE A 74 7.82 -12.01 -0.59
C ILE A 74 8.13 -12.87 -1.81
N SER A 75 7.09 -13.38 -2.50
CA SER A 75 7.27 -14.22 -3.69
C SER A 75 7.93 -13.46 -4.84
N LEU A 76 7.71 -12.14 -4.93
CA LEU A 76 8.33 -11.28 -5.93
C LEU A 76 9.69 -10.74 -5.47
N ASN A 77 10.17 -11.17 -4.30
CA ASN A 77 11.45 -10.76 -3.73
C ASN A 77 11.56 -9.24 -3.52
N VAL A 78 10.50 -8.62 -3.03
CA VAL A 78 10.49 -7.20 -2.70
C VAL A 78 11.41 -6.96 -1.50
N GLN A 79 12.44 -6.11 -1.69
CA GLN A 79 13.41 -5.80 -0.65
C GLN A 79 13.28 -4.38 -0.10
N GLY A 80 12.45 -3.57 -0.73
CA GLY A 80 12.19 -2.21 -0.29
C GLY A 80 10.95 -1.67 -0.98
N THR A 81 10.44 -0.54 -0.49
CA THR A 81 9.24 0.09 -1.04
C THR A 81 9.51 1.54 -1.40
N PRO A 82 8.87 2.06 -2.43
CA PRO A 82 7.95 1.36 -3.33
C PRO A 82 8.66 0.43 -4.31
N ALA A 83 7.97 -0.62 -4.73
CA ALA A 83 8.44 -1.53 -5.76
C ALA A 83 7.38 -1.62 -6.85
N LEU A 84 7.79 -1.63 -8.11
CA LEU A 84 6.89 -1.68 -9.26
C LEU A 84 7.13 -2.93 -10.07
N PHE A 85 6.04 -3.54 -10.53
CA PHE A 85 6.08 -4.73 -11.37
C PHE A 85 5.06 -4.59 -12.50
N ASP A 86 5.38 -5.19 -13.66
CA ASP A 86 4.40 -5.29 -14.72
C ASP A 86 3.43 -6.46 -14.46
N LYS A 87 2.49 -6.67 -15.36
CA LYS A 87 1.47 -7.71 -15.20
C LYS A 87 2.05 -9.13 -15.16
N ASP A 88 3.26 -9.31 -15.70
CA ASP A 88 3.93 -10.62 -15.76
C ASP A 88 4.88 -10.84 -14.57
N GLY A 89 4.92 -9.89 -13.62
CA GLY A 89 5.76 -9.98 -12.44
C GLY A 89 7.19 -9.51 -12.63
N ASN A 90 7.49 -8.87 -13.74
CA ASN A 90 8.82 -8.31 -14.02
C ASN A 90 8.99 -6.98 -13.31
N SER A 91 10.14 -6.82 -12.62
CA SER A 91 10.44 -5.58 -11.91
C SER A 91 10.59 -4.41 -12.88
N ILE A 92 10.01 -3.27 -12.51
CA ILE A 92 10.12 -2.03 -13.28
C ILE A 92 10.91 -1.03 -12.45
N VAL A 93 11.95 -0.43 -13.07
CA VAL A 93 12.66 0.69 -12.46
C VAL A 93 11.78 1.92 -12.63
N TRP A 94 11.23 2.41 -11.53
CA TRP A 94 10.21 3.48 -11.58
C TRP A 94 10.73 4.78 -12.21
N VAL A 95 12.02 5.09 -12.10
CA VAL A 95 12.60 6.27 -12.74
C VAL A 95 12.49 6.15 -14.25
N ASN A 96 12.75 4.96 -14.81
CA ASN A 96 12.61 4.73 -16.25
C ASN A 96 11.16 4.88 -16.70
N LEU A 97 10.21 4.48 -15.85
CA LEU A 97 8.79 4.65 -16.13
C LEU A 97 8.42 6.14 -16.23
N LEU A 98 8.95 6.96 -15.34
CA LEU A 98 8.73 8.40 -15.38
C LEU A 98 9.28 9.00 -16.66
N GLU A 99 10.49 8.63 -17.06
CA GLU A 99 11.12 9.08 -18.31
C GLU A 99 10.26 8.70 -19.52
N LYS A 100 9.76 7.45 -19.54
CA LYS A 100 8.93 6.95 -20.64
C LYS A 100 7.70 7.82 -20.86
N TYR A 101 7.10 8.34 -19.79
CA TYR A 101 5.90 9.16 -19.86
C TYR A 101 6.19 10.66 -19.79
N GLY A 102 7.45 11.06 -19.94
CA GLY A 102 7.84 12.47 -19.98
C GLY A 102 7.73 13.19 -18.65
N ILE A 103 7.75 12.44 -17.54
CA ILE A 103 7.67 13.03 -16.21
C ILE A 103 9.09 13.26 -15.69
N GLU A 104 9.41 14.50 -15.36
CA GLU A 104 10.70 14.84 -14.78
C GLU A 104 10.70 14.57 -13.29
N PHE A 105 11.75 13.91 -12.83
CA PHE A 105 11.97 13.68 -11.41
C PHE A 105 12.89 14.77 -10.86
N LYS A 106 12.35 15.54 -9.91
CA LYS A 106 13.11 16.62 -9.28
C LYS A 106 13.44 16.30 -7.83
#